data_e224f81b2c9a4f521f0da24c56db7219
#
_entry.id   e224f81b2c9a4f521f0da24c56db7219
#
_cell.length_a   1.000
_cell.length_b   1.000
_cell.length_c   1.000
_cell.angle_alpha   90.00
_cell.angle_beta   90.00
_cell.angle_gamma   90.00
#
_symmetry.space_group_name_H-M   'P 1'
#
loop_
_entity.id
_entity.type
_entity.pdbx_description
1 polymer ?
#
loop_
_entity_poly.entity_id
_entity_poly.type
_entity_poly.pdbx_seq_one_letter_code
_entity_poly.pdbx_strand_id
1 'polypeptide(L)'
;MRIYKATDYNDMSRKAANIISAQIIMKPDCVLGLATGSSPVGTYKQLIEWYNKNDLDFSEVTSINLDEYKGLSPEDPQSYRYFMNTHLFDHVNIDKNRTFVPDGLAIDPEKACAEYNANIIKQGGIDLQLLGIGRNGHIGFNEPGAAFEKETHCVDLTESTIEANKRFFASEADVPRQAYSLGIKNIMQARKILVIVSGEDKADALYNAVHGEITPAVPASILQLHNDVTIVADADALKRF
;
A
#
# COMPACT_ATOMS: atom_id res chain seq x y z
N MET A 1 -3.01 -12.78 -13.47
CA MET A 1 -3.47 -11.40 -13.22
C MET A 1 -4.89 -11.23 -13.73
N ARG A 2 -5.79 -10.58 -12.95
CA ARG A 2 -7.18 -10.30 -13.33
C ARG A 2 -7.42 -8.80 -13.22
N ILE A 3 -8.18 -8.22 -14.17
CA ILE A 3 -8.50 -6.79 -14.16
C ILE A 3 -10.02 -6.63 -14.03
N TYR A 4 -10.46 -5.97 -12.95
CA TYR A 4 -11.84 -5.55 -12.76
C TYR A 4 -11.97 -4.07 -13.10
N LYS A 5 -12.77 -3.80 -14.13
CA LYS A 5 -13.08 -2.43 -14.56
C LYS A 5 -14.05 -1.77 -13.59
N ALA A 6 -13.76 -0.56 -13.20
CA ALA A 6 -14.63 0.31 -12.45
C ALA A 6 -15.01 1.54 -13.29
N THR A 7 -16.16 2.14 -13.00
CA THR A 7 -16.61 3.34 -13.71
C THR A 7 -15.85 4.58 -13.28
N ASP A 8 -15.52 4.67 -12.01
CA ASP A 8 -14.88 5.81 -11.37
C ASP A 8 -14.15 5.39 -10.07
N TYR A 9 -13.57 6.37 -9.37
CA TYR A 9 -12.88 6.16 -8.09
C TYR A 9 -13.78 5.51 -7.03
N ASN A 10 -15.06 5.89 -6.95
CA ASN A 10 -15.95 5.35 -5.92
C ASN A 10 -16.30 3.89 -6.20
N ASP A 11 -16.56 3.54 -7.46
CA ASP A 11 -16.80 2.15 -7.87
C ASP A 11 -15.54 1.29 -7.71
N MET A 12 -14.36 1.83 -8.05
CA MET A 12 -13.07 1.18 -7.78
C MET A 12 -12.91 0.89 -6.27
N SER A 13 -13.13 1.91 -5.44
CA SER A 13 -13.01 1.80 -3.98
C SER A 13 -13.96 0.75 -3.40
N ARG A 14 -15.22 0.74 -3.83
CA ARG A 14 -16.22 -0.24 -3.41
C ARG A 14 -15.85 -1.66 -3.85
N LYS A 15 -15.37 -1.84 -5.08
CA LYS A 15 -14.93 -3.15 -5.59
C LYS A 15 -13.70 -3.66 -4.85
N ALA A 16 -12.74 -2.79 -4.55
CA ALA A 16 -11.58 -3.13 -3.75
C ALA A 16 -11.97 -3.52 -2.32
N ALA A 17 -12.89 -2.77 -1.71
CA ALA A 17 -13.42 -3.10 -0.39
C ALA A 17 -14.14 -4.47 -0.38
N ASN A 18 -14.88 -4.84 -1.44
CA ASN A 18 -15.48 -6.18 -1.56
C ASN A 18 -14.43 -7.29 -1.48
N ILE A 19 -13.28 -7.10 -2.13
CA ILE A 19 -12.21 -8.11 -2.13
C ILE A 19 -11.56 -8.23 -0.75
N ILE A 20 -11.31 -7.09 -0.09
CA ILE A 20 -10.74 -7.07 1.28
C ILE A 20 -11.75 -7.67 2.28
N SER A 21 -13.04 -7.31 2.19
CA SER A 21 -14.07 -7.86 3.07
C SER A 21 -14.21 -9.38 2.92
N ALA A 22 -14.18 -9.87 1.67
CA ALA A 22 -14.17 -11.31 1.43
C ALA A 22 -12.95 -12.01 2.06
N GLN A 23 -11.77 -11.39 2.03
CA GLN A 23 -10.57 -11.93 2.69
C GLN A 23 -10.78 -12.01 4.22
N ILE A 24 -11.34 -10.97 4.84
CA ILE A 24 -11.62 -10.94 6.29
C ILE A 24 -12.66 -12.00 6.66
N ILE A 25 -13.78 -12.09 5.92
CA ILE A 25 -14.86 -13.02 6.19
C ILE A 25 -14.38 -14.48 6.05
N MET A 26 -13.60 -14.78 5.02
CA MET A 26 -13.10 -16.15 4.76
C MET A 26 -11.94 -16.57 5.67
N LYS A 27 -11.21 -15.62 6.22
CA LYS A 27 -10.09 -15.81 7.13
C LYS A 27 -10.06 -14.66 8.15
N PRO A 28 -10.81 -14.74 9.26
CA PRO A 28 -10.90 -13.66 10.26
C PRO A 28 -9.55 -13.24 10.84
N ASP A 29 -8.61 -14.17 11.04
CA ASP A 29 -7.24 -13.96 11.51
C ASP A 29 -6.26 -13.57 10.39
N CYS A 30 -6.75 -13.03 9.28
CA CYS A 30 -5.90 -12.69 8.14
C CYS A 30 -4.91 -11.56 8.46
N VAL A 31 -3.78 -11.60 7.75
CA VAL A 31 -2.77 -10.53 7.74
C VAL A 31 -2.98 -9.69 6.49
N LEU A 32 -3.41 -8.44 6.67
CA LEU A 32 -3.61 -7.49 5.59
C LEU A 32 -2.38 -6.59 5.42
N GLY A 33 -1.80 -6.58 4.24
CA GLY A 33 -0.86 -5.56 3.81
C GLY A 33 -1.62 -4.31 3.39
N LEU A 34 -1.38 -3.17 4.04
CA LEU A 34 -2.12 -1.94 3.81
C LEU A 34 -1.24 -0.83 3.22
N ALA A 35 -1.86 0.06 2.47
CA ALA A 35 -1.23 1.19 1.80
C ALA A 35 -1.81 2.51 2.32
N THR A 36 -1.09 3.59 2.15
CA THR A 36 -1.50 4.96 2.46
C THR A 36 -1.69 5.81 1.20
N GLY A 37 -1.91 7.09 1.36
CA GLY A 37 -2.15 8.03 0.26
C GLY A 37 -3.61 8.12 -0.16
N SER A 38 -3.88 8.83 -1.25
CA SER A 38 -5.26 9.12 -1.67
C SER A 38 -6.02 7.94 -2.25
N SER A 39 -5.32 6.97 -2.85
CA SER A 39 -5.95 5.84 -3.54
C SER A 39 -6.81 4.95 -2.63
N PRO A 40 -6.37 4.52 -1.43
CA PRO A 40 -7.13 3.59 -0.60
C PRO A 40 -8.20 4.25 0.29
N VAL A 41 -8.26 5.58 0.39
CA VAL A 41 -9.18 6.28 1.32
C VAL A 41 -10.64 5.88 1.10
N GLY A 42 -11.11 5.83 -0.13
CA GLY A 42 -12.47 5.40 -0.44
C GLY A 42 -12.73 3.93 -0.09
N THR A 43 -11.72 3.08 -0.28
CA THR A 43 -11.77 1.66 0.13
C THR A 43 -11.92 1.52 1.65
N TYR A 44 -11.13 2.28 2.43
CA TYR A 44 -11.23 2.28 3.90
C TYR A 44 -12.57 2.80 4.38
N LYS A 45 -13.09 3.90 3.79
CA LYS A 45 -14.43 4.40 4.10
C LYS A 45 -15.52 3.34 3.88
N GLN A 46 -15.44 2.59 2.80
CA GLN A 46 -16.40 1.53 2.52
C GLN A 46 -16.30 0.36 3.51
N LEU A 47 -15.09 -0.02 3.91
CA LEU A 47 -14.88 -1.04 4.94
C LEU A 47 -15.44 -0.61 6.29
N ILE A 48 -15.24 0.65 6.69
CA ILE A 48 -15.82 1.24 7.91
C ILE A 48 -17.35 1.24 7.85
N GLU A 49 -17.94 1.57 6.69
CA GLU A 49 -19.40 1.53 6.52
C GLU A 49 -19.95 0.12 6.77
N TRP A 50 -19.31 -0.92 6.24
CA TRP A 50 -19.74 -2.30 6.46
C TRP A 50 -19.48 -2.78 7.89
N TYR A 51 -18.39 -2.37 8.50
CA TYR A 51 -18.15 -2.60 9.93
C TYR A 51 -19.30 -1.99 10.78
N ASN A 52 -19.68 -0.75 10.52
CA ASN A 52 -20.76 -0.07 11.24
C ASN A 52 -22.15 -0.72 11.02
N LYS A 53 -22.30 -1.50 9.94
CA LYS A 53 -23.49 -2.32 9.66
C LYS A 53 -23.42 -3.72 10.26
N ASN A 54 -22.36 -4.04 10.98
CA ASN A 54 -22.04 -5.38 11.52
C ASN A 54 -21.82 -6.46 10.44
N ASP A 55 -21.43 -6.06 9.22
CA ASP A 55 -21.09 -6.99 8.13
C ASP A 55 -19.63 -7.46 8.21
N LEU A 56 -18.78 -6.73 8.94
CA LEU A 56 -17.35 -7.04 9.11
C LEU A 56 -16.91 -6.98 10.56
N ASP A 57 -15.95 -7.83 10.91
CA ASP A 57 -15.28 -7.89 12.20
C ASP A 57 -13.75 -7.86 12.00
N PHE A 58 -13.07 -6.88 12.59
CA PHE A 58 -11.63 -6.71 12.49
C PHE A 58 -10.87 -7.18 13.75
N SER A 59 -11.57 -7.74 14.74
CA SER A 59 -10.97 -8.07 16.05
C SER A 59 -9.79 -9.03 15.99
N GLU A 60 -9.79 -9.94 15.00
CA GLU A 60 -8.70 -10.89 14.80
C GLU A 60 -7.73 -10.49 13.67
N VAL A 61 -8.03 -9.45 12.89
CA VAL A 61 -7.21 -8.98 11.78
C VAL A 61 -5.87 -8.45 12.29
N THR A 62 -4.80 -8.78 11.58
CA THR A 62 -3.49 -8.16 11.71
C THR A 62 -3.22 -7.29 10.50
N SER A 63 -2.63 -6.11 10.67
CA SER A 63 -2.23 -5.26 9.55
C SER A 63 -0.72 -5.00 9.52
N ILE A 64 -0.17 -4.95 8.31
CA ILE A 64 1.22 -4.61 8.02
C ILE A 64 1.21 -3.52 6.94
N ASN A 65 1.69 -2.33 7.27
CA ASN A 65 1.77 -1.24 6.31
C ASN A 65 3.00 -1.36 5.41
N LEU A 66 2.87 -0.88 4.17
CA LEU A 66 3.95 -0.88 3.17
C LEU A 66 5.14 -0.04 3.59
N ASP A 67 4.89 1.09 4.23
CA ASP A 67 5.88 2.16 4.36
C ASP A 67 5.58 3.12 5.51
N GLU A 68 6.56 3.94 5.85
CA GLU A 68 6.47 5.08 6.75
C GLU A 68 7.59 6.08 6.45
N TYR A 69 7.33 7.36 6.61
CA TYR A 69 8.36 8.38 6.56
C TYR A 69 9.36 8.25 7.71
N LYS A 70 10.65 8.35 7.39
CA LYS A 70 11.69 8.44 8.41
C LYS A 70 11.76 9.85 8.97
N GLY A 71 11.77 9.95 10.31
CA GLY A 71 11.84 11.21 11.05
C GLY A 71 10.50 11.71 11.58
N LEU A 72 9.38 11.09 11.22
CA LEU A 72 8.07 11.46 11.75
C LEU A 72 7.66 10.56 12.92
N SER A 73 7.11 11.18 13.97
CA SER A 73 6.52 10.42 15.07
C SER A 73 5.16 9.85 14.69
N PRO A 74 4.67 8.79 15.37
CA PRO A 74 3.35 8.23 15.13
C PRO A 74 2.19 9.23 15.32
N GLU A 75 2.41 10.30 16.09
CA GLU A 75 1.45 11.36 16.39
C GLU A 75 1.50 12.50 15.38
N ASP A 76 2.52 12.54 14.53
CA ASP A 76 2.63 13.56 13.48
C ASP A 76 1.50 13.37 12.46
N PRO A 77 0.70 14.43 12.17
CA PRO A 77 -0.40 14.34 11.21
C PRO A 77 -0.01 13.88 9.80
N GLN A 78 1.27 13.95 9.46
CA GLN A 78 1.80 13.52 8.16
C GLN A 78 2.40 12.11 8.20
N SER A 79 2.51 11.46 9.38
CA SER A 79 2.97 10.09 9.46
C SER A 79 1.91 9.12 8.91
N TYR A 80 2.37 7.99 8.37
CA TYR A 80 1.47 6.97 7.86
C TYR A 80 0.78 6.20 9.00
N ARG A 81 1.39 6.14 10.18
CA ARG A 81 0.71 5.66 11.39
C ARG A 81 -0.51 6.53 11.71
N TYR A 82 -0.35 7.86 11.73
CA TYR A 82 -1.46 8.79 11.94
C TYR A 82 -2.52 8.66 10.85
N PHE A 83 -2.09 8.58 9.59
CA PHE A 83 -2.99 8.34 8.46
C PHE A 83 -3.85 7.09 8.67
N MET A 84 -3.24 5.96 9.04
CA MET A 84 -3.96 4.70 9.24
C MET A 84 -4.92 4.77 10.42
N ASN A 85 -4.52 5.40 11.52
CA ASN A 85 -5.41 5.64 12.65
C ASN A 85 -6.64 6.43 12.19
N THR A 86 -6.42 7.57 11.54
CA THR A 86 -7.49 8.49 11.12
C THR A 86 -8.41 7.90 10.04
N HIS A 87 -7.90 7.09 9.14
CA HIS A 87 -8.68 6.60 7.99
C HIS A 87 -9.24 5.19 8.15
N LEU A 88 -8.76 4.41 9.13
CA LEU A 88 -9.25 3.04 9.35
C LEU A 88 -9.25 2.62 10.82
N PHE A 89 -8.09 2.63 11.51
CA PHE A 89 -7.94 1.90 12.77
C PHE A 89 -8.80 2.44 13.91
N ASP A 90 -9.05 3.77 13.96
CA ASP A 90 -9.89 4.39 14.99
C ASP A 90 -11.40 4.19 14.74
N HIS A 91 -11.77 3.63 13.60
CA HIS A 91 -13.16 3.49 13.17
C HIS A 91 -13.66 2.05 13.15
N VAL A 92 -12.79 1.08 13.44
CA VAL A 92 -13.11 -0.35 13.48
C VAL A 92 -12.55 -1.00 14.74
N ASN A 93 -12.96 -2.24 15.06
CA ASN A 93 -12.54 -2.93 16.27
C ASN A 93 -11.19 -3.69 16.15
N ILE A 94 -10.30 -3.25 15.27
CA ILE A 94 -8.96 -3.85 15.17
C ILE A 94 -8.15 -3.58 16.45
N ASP A 95 -7.48 -4.61 16.98
CA ASP A 95 -6.53 -4.42 18.08
C ASP A 95 -5.30 -3.66 17.55
N LYS A 96 -5.05 -2.45 18.06
CA LYS A 96 -3.92 -1.61 17.64
C LYS A 96 -2.56 -2.27 17.90
N ASN A 97 -2.46 -3.19 18.86
CA ASN A 97 -1.25 -3.99 19.07
C ASN A 97 -0.98 -5.01 17.93
N ARG A 98 -1.95 -5.23 17.08
CA ARG A 98 -1.84 -6.07 15.87
C ARG A 98 -1.71 -5.24 14.59
N THR A 99 -1.49 -3.92 14.71
CA THR A 99 -1.28 -3.03 13.57
C THR A 99 0.18 -2.59 13.52
N PHE A 100 0.87 -2.93 12.44
CA PHE A 100 2.30 -2.68 12.29
C PHE A 100 2.55 -1.67 11.17
N VAL A 101 3.28 -0.61 11.50
CA VAL A 101 3.81 0.40 10.58
C VAL A 101 5.29 0.51 10.90
N PRO A 102 6.21 0.68 9.93
CA PRO A 102 7.62 0.86 10.23
C PRO A 102 7.85 2.00 11.25
N ASP A 103 8.84 1.88 12.10
CA ASP A 103 9.17 2.91 13.10
C ASP A 103 9.90 4.08 12.44
N GLY A 104 9.18 5.18 12.20
CA GLY A 104 9.73 6.41 11.62
C GLY A 104 10.85 7.05 12.45
N LEU A 105 10.88 6.80 13.76
CA LEU A 105 11.86 7.37 14.70
C LEU A 105 13.06 6.44 14.96
N ALA A 106 13.15 5.30 14.30
CA ALA A 106 14.24 4.36 14.49
C ALA A 106 15.60 5.02 14.22
N ILE A 107 16.52 4.89 15.17
CA ILE A 107 17.87 5.46 15.09
C ILE A 107 18.73 4.69 14.09
N ASP A 108 18.57 3.37 14.06
CA ASP A 108 19.32 2.46 13.18
C ASP A 108 18.40 1.90 12.10
N PRO A 109 18.47 2.43 10.87
CA PRO A 109 17.61 2.00 9.79
C PRO A 109 17.75 0.53 9.39
N GLU A 110 18.96 -0.01 9.41
CA GLU A 110 19.22 -1.41 9.03
C GLU A 110 18.55 -2.35 10.02
N LYS A 111 18.74 -2.07 11.31
CA LYS A 111 18.10 -2.83 12.38
C LYS A 111 16.57 -2.73 12.32
N ALA A 112 16.03 -1.53 12.12
CA ALA A 112 14.59 -1.32 11.99
C ALA A 112 13.98 -2.11 10.82
N CYS A 113 14.64 -2.11 9.67
CA CYS A 113 14.23 -2.88 8.50
C CYS A 113 14.29 -4.39 8.76
N ALA A 114 15.36 -4.88 9.41
CA ALA A 114 15.49 -6.29 9.76
C ALA A 114 14.41 -6.74 10.76
N GLU A 115 14.12 -5.93 11.78
CA GLU A 115 13.06 -6.19 12.76
C GLU A 115 11.66 -6.18 12.12
N TYR A 116 11.41 -5.27 11.17
CA TYR A 116 10.15 -5.23 10.43
C TYR A 116 9.97 -6.48 9.56
N ASN A 117 11.02 -6.93 8.85
CA ASN A 117 11.01 -8.19 8.11
C ASN A 117 10.77 -9.39 9.03
N ALA A 118 11.43 -9.45 10.18
CA ALA A 118 11.22 -10.51 11.17
C ALA A 118 9.78 -10.53 11.70
N ASN A 119 9.17 -9.35 11.87
CA ASN A 119 7.78 -9.25 12.27
C ASN A 119 6.83 -9.79 11.18
N ILE A 120 7.03 -9.47 9.90
CA ILE A 120 6.24 -10.04 8.80
C ILE A 120 6.27 -11.57 8.84
N ILE A 121 7.45 -12.14 9.04
CA ILE A 121 7.62 -13.61 9.14
C ILE A 121 6.88 -14.15 10.38
N LYS A 122 7.02 -13.49 11.51
CA LYS A 122 6.35 -13.87 12.78
C LYS A 122 4.83 -13.89 12.66
N GLN A 123 4.26 -12.96 11.88
CA GLN A 123 2.82 -12.92 11.61
C GLN A 123 2.37 -13.98 10.58
N GLY A 124 3.28 -14.79 10.05
CA GLY A 124 2.98 -15.82 9.05
C GLY A 124 2.92 -15.32 7.60
N GLY A 125 3.43 -14.11 7.35
CA GLY A 125 3.37 -13.44 6.03
C GLY A 125 2.04 -12.75 5.76
N ILE A 126 1.93 -12.08 4.63
CA ILE A 126 0.77 -11.28 4.24
C ILE A 126 -0.22 -12.12 3.42
N ASP A 127 -1.48 -12.17 3.82
CA ASP A 127 -2.53 -12.89 3.09
C ASP A 127 -3.03 -12.10 1.86
N LEU A 128 -3.22 -10.80 2.01
CA LEU A 128 -3.64 -9.90 0.93
C LEU A 128 -2.91 -8.57 1.07
N GLN A 129 -2.08 -8.23 0.07
CA GLN A 129 -1.39 -6.94 -0.01
C GLN A 129 -2.17 -5.97 -0.88
N LEU A 130 -2.61 -4.86 -0.30
CA LEU A 130 -3.16 -3.71 -1.03
C LEU A 130 -2.04 -2.83 -1.56
N LEU A 131 -2.09 -2.47 -2.84
CA LEU A 131 -1.13 -1.58 -3.51
C LEU A 131 -1.85 -0.49 -4.31
N GLY A 132 -1.26 0.71 -4.33
CA GLY A 132 -1.45 1.65 -5.43
C GLY A 132 -0.30 1.54 -6.44
N ILE A 133 -0.38 2.27 -7.56
CA ILE A 133 0.72 2.46 -8.51
C ILE A 133 1.05 3.95 -8.61
N GLY A 134 2.33 4.29 -8.56
CA GLY A 134 2.81 5.62 -8.86
C GLY A 134 2.74 5.96 -10.35
N ARG A 135 2.80 7.25 -10.72
CA ARG A 135 2.79 7.69 -12.12
C ARG A 135 3.96 7.14 -12.94
N ASN A 136 5.07 6.85 -12.28
CA ASN A 136 6.28 6.26 -12.87
C ASN A 136 6.35 4.73 -12.72
N GLY A 137 5.29 4.10 -12.23
CA GLY A 137 5.21 2.65 -12.04
C GLY A 137 5.76 2.13 -10.72
N HIS A 138 6.10 2.98 -9.75
CA HIS A 138 6.51 2.54 -8.42
C HIS A 138 5.38 1.88 -7.64
N ILE A 139 5.74 0.98 -6.73
CA ILE A 139 4.85 0.34 -5.72
C ILE A 139 5.52 0.43 -4.35
N GLY A 140 4.78 0.97 -3.34
CA GLY A 140 5.41 1.48 -2.11
C GLY A 140 6.39 2.59 -2.47
N PHE A 141 7.52 2.69 -1.80
CA PHE A 141 8.63 3.56 -2.24
C PHE A 141 9.70 2.80 -3.03
N ASN A 142 9.32 1.73 -3.76
CA ASN A 142 10.21 1.10 -4.73
C ASN A 142 10.15 1.88 -6.04
N GLU A 143 11.02 2.87 -6.17
CA GLU A 143 11.12 3.76 -7.32
C GLU A 143 11.82 3.09 -8.52
N PRO A 144 11.61 3.59 -9.76
CA PRO A 144 12.37 3.15 -10.92
C PRO A 144 13.87 3.17 -10.69
N GLY A 145 14.54 2.05 -10.96
CA GLY A 145 15.96 1.88 -10.64
C GLY A 145 16.65 0.85 -11.53
N ALA A 146 17.87 0.50 -11.17
CA ALA A 146 18.69 -0.49 -11.89
C ALA A 146 18.45 -1.93 -11.39
N ALA A 147 17.86 -2.09 -10.20
CA ALA A 147 17.56 -3.38 -9.58
C ALA A 147 16.25 -3.32 -8.80
N PHE A 148 15.66 -4.47 -8.54
CA PHE A 148 14.55 -4.59 -7.61
C PHE A 148 15.07 -4.69 -6.19
N GLU A 149 14.62 -3.80 -5.30
CA GLU A 149 14.91 -3.89 -3.88
C GLU A 149 14.25 -5.15 -3.30
N LYS A 150 15.02 -5.89 -2.49
CA LYS A 150 14.56 -7.20 -2.01
C LYS A 150 13.63 -7.08 -0.81
N GLU A 151 14.18 -6.65 0.32
CA GLU A 151 13.52 -6.66 1.62
C GLU A 151 13.17 -5.24 2.06
N THR A 152 12.53 -5.08 3.22
CA THR A 152 12.30 -3.75 3.77
C THR A 152 13.61 -2.99 3.84
N HIS A 153 13.59 -1.76 3.37
CA HIS A 153 14.77 -0.91 3.25
C HIS A 153 14.44 0.54 3.56
N CYS A 154 15.46 1.30 3.93
CA CYS A 154 15.38 2.75 4.01
C CYS A 154 15.79 3.33 2.65
N VAL A 155 14.94 4.17 2.07
CA VAL A 155 15.13 4.73 0.73
C VAL A 155 15.18 6.26 0.79
N ASP A 156 16.05 6.86 -0.01
CA ASP A 156 16.02 8.29 -0.28
C ASP A 156 14.88 8.59 -1.27
N LEU A 157 14.01 9.52 -0.92
CA LEU A 157 12.88 9.91 -1.77
C LEU A 157 13.37 10.70 -2.99
N THR A 158 12.82 10.38 -4.15
CA THR A 158 13.13 11.12 -5.38
C THR A 158 12.54 12.52 -5.34
N GLU A 159 13.13 13.48 -6.07
CA GLU A 159 12.60 14.83 -6.18
C GLU A 159 11.14 14.85 -6.67
N SER A 160 10.78 13.95 -7.59
CA SER A 160 9.40 13.79 -8.07
C SER A 160 8.44 13.33 -6.97
N THR A 161 8.88 12.47 -6.07
CA THR A 161 8.09 12.01 -4.91
C THR A 161 7.96 13.12 -3.87
N ILE A 162 9.03 13.86 -3.59
CA ILE A 162 9.00 15.01 -2.70
C ILE A 162 8.03 16.07 -3.23
N GLU A 163 8.14 16.44 -4.51
CA GLU A 163 7.23 17.40 -5.17
C GLU A 163 5.76 16.92 -5.12
N ALA A 164 5.50 15.64 -5.38
CA ALA A 164 4.14 15.10 -5.32
C ALA A 164 3.55 15.13 -3.91
N ASN A 165 4.38 14.99 -2.87
CA ASN A 165 3.96 14.91 -1.48
C ASN A 165 3.96 16.26 -0.77
N LYS A 166 4.66 17.31 -1.29
CA LYS A 166 4.73 18.63 -0.65
C LYS A 166 3.36 19.24 -0.35
N ARG A 167 2.33 18.90 -1.13
CA ARG A 167 0.94 19.34 -0.91
C ARG A 167 0.35 18.96 0.44
N PHE A 168 0.95 18.01 1.13
CA PHE A 168 0.51 17.54 2.45
C PHE A 168 1.28 18.21 3.59
N PHE A 169 2.36 18.95 3.31
CA PHE A 169 3.23 19.58 4.28
C PHE A 169 3.11 21.11 4.23
N ALA A 170 3.50 21.79 5.31
CA ALA A 170 3.47 23.25 5.38
C ALA A 170 4.45 23.90 4.40
N SER A 171 5.61 23.27 4.17
CA SER A 171 6.60 23.65 3.16
C SER A 171 7.31 22.43 2.60
N GLU A 172 8.00 22.61 1.46
CA GLU A 172 8.82 21.54 0.87
C GLU A 172 9.97 21.11 1.80
N ALA A 173 10.49 22.03 2.62
CA ALA A 173 11.55 21.72 3.58
C ALA A 173 11.10 20.76 4.68
N ASP A 174 9.79 20.71 4.96
CA ASP A 174 9.20 19.83 5.96
C ASP A 174 8.93 18.41 5.42
N VAL A 175 9.03 18.20 4.10
CA VAL A 175 8.86 16.88 3.50
C VAL A 175 10.03 15.99 3.89
N PRO A 176 9.82 14.83 4.51
CA PRO A 176 10.89 13.89 4.80
C PRO A 176 11.68 13.51 3.54
N ARG A 177 12.98 13.33 3.69
CA ARG A 177 13.86 12.96 2.57
C ARG A 177 14.07 11.46 2.46
N GLN A 178 13.68 10.71 3.50
CA GLN A 178 13.83 9.26 3.57
C GLN A 178 12.53 8.62 4.04
N ALA A 179 12.33 7.36 3.63
CA ALA A 179 11.24 6.52 4.08
C ALA A 179 11.70 5.08 4.27
N TYR A 180 10.99 4.33 5.11
CA TYR A 180 11.07 2.88 5.16
C TYR A 180 10.00 2.30 4.23
N SER A 181 10.37 1.31 3.42
CA SER A 181 9.45 0.66 2.49
C SER A 181 9.67 -0.84 2.45
N LEU A 182 8.58 -1.60 2.37
CA LEU A 182 8.67 -3.01 1.97
C LEU A 182 9.31 -3.11 0.60
N GLY A 183 10.29 -3.99 0.48
CA GLY A 183 10.91 -4.29 -0.81
C GLY A 183 10.04 -5.21 -1.68
N ILE A 184 10.44 -5.33 -2.92
CA ILE A 184 9.73 -6.14 -3.94
C ILE A 184 9.57 -7.60 -3.49
N LYS A 185 10.59 -8.20 -2.84
CA LYS A 185 10.48 -9.57 -2.33
C LYS A 185 9.34 -9.71 -1.30
N ASN A 186 9.23 -8.76 -0.35
CA ASN A 186 8.16 -8.80 0.64
C ASN A 186 6.78 -8.71 -0.02
N ILE A 187 6.62 -7.81 -0.99
CA ILE A 187 5.38 -7.63 -1.76
C ILE A 187 5.05 -8.92 -2.52
N MET A 188 6.03 -9.49 -3.24
CA MET A 188 5.85 -10.69 -4.04
C MET A 188 5.64 -11.97 -3.22
N GLN A 189 5.96 -11.96 -1.93
CA GLN A 189 5.68 -13.07 -1.01
C GLN A 189 4.28 -13.03 -0.40
N ALA A 190 3.51 -11.96 -0.58
CA ALA A 190 2.10 -11.94 -0.21
C ALA A 190 1.35 -13.07 -0.96
N ARG A 191 0.35 -13.68 -0.32
CA ARG A 191 -0.43 -14.75 -0.97
C ARG A 191 -1.30 -14.24 -2.11
N LYS A 192 -1.82 -13.03 -1.94
CA LYS A 192 -2.64 -12.32 -2.94
C LYS A 192 -2.22 -10.86 -2.98
N ILE A 193 -2.31 -10.26 -4.15
CA ILE A 193 -2.08 -8.82 -4.34
C ILE A 193 -3.33 -8.18 -4.93
N LEU A 194 -3.78 -7.10 -4.31
CA LEU A 194 -4.84 -6.24 -4.80
C LEU A 194 -4.25 -4.87 -5.17
N VAL A 195 -4.30 -4.54 -6.45
CA VAL A 195 -3.84 -3.24 -6.95
C VAL A 195 -5.04 -2.37 -7.25
N ILE A 196 -5.06 -1.15 -6.73
CA ILE A 196 -6.10 -0.16 -7.00
C ILE A 196 -5.51 1.01 -7.79
N VAL A 197 -6.16 1.37 -8.90
CA VAL A 197 -5.66 2.42 -9.78
C VAL A 197 -6.80 3.31 -10.25
N SER A 198 -6.66 4.62 -10.06
CA SER A 198 -7.66 5.60 -10.47
C SER A 198 -6.98 6.82 -11.09
N GLY A 199 -7.58 7.31 -12.17
CA GLY A 199 -7.17 8.52 -12.85
C GLY A 199 -6.30 8.29 -14.09
N GLU A 200 -6.46 9.18 -15.07
CA GLU A 200 -5.78 9.13 -16.37
C GLU A 200 -4.26 9.25 -16.25
N ASP A 201 -3.79 9.98 -15.24
CA ASP A 201 -2.35 10.16 -14.95
C ASP A 201 -1.63 8.86 -14.56
N LYS A 202 -2.38 7.77 -14.36
CA LYS A 202 -1.87 6.42 -14.07
C LYS A 202 -1.95 5.47 -15.26
N ALA A 203 -2.60 5.87 -16.36
CA ALA A 203 -2.90 4.97 -17.46
C ALA A 203 -1.64 4.36 -18.11
N ASP A 204 -0.61 5.16 -18.33
CA ASP A 204 0.66 4.68 -18.90
C ASP A 204 1.39 3.74 -17.93
N ALA A 205 1.46 4.10 -16.66
CA ALA A 205 2.09 3.28 -15.63
C ALA A 205 1.40 1.92 -15.48
N LEU A 206 0.05 1.91 -15.45
CA LEU A 206 -0.73 0.68 -15.38
C LEU A 206 -0.54 -0.18 -16.64
N TYR A 207 -0.59 0.42 -17.83
CA TYR A 207 -0.36 -0.30 -19.07
C TYR A 207 1.03 -0.96 -19.11
N ASN A 208 2.08 -0.21 -18.76
CA ASN A 208 3.45 -0.72 -18.71
C ASN A 208 3.63 -1.80 -17.62
N ALA A 209 2.95 -1.67 -16.48
CA ALA A 209 2.98 -2.68 -15.43
C ALA A 209 2.37 -4.02 -15.88
N VAL A 210 1.36 -4.00 -16.77
CA VAL A 210 0.61 -5.20 -17.18
C VAL A 210 1.16 -5.79 -18.48
N HIS A 211 1.56 -4.95 -19.44
CA HIS A 211 1.92 -5.35 -20.82
C HIS A 211 3.37 -5.03 -21.21
N GLY A 212 4.06 -4.21 -20.40
CA GLY A 212 5.45 -3.85 -20.66
C GLY A 212 6.43 -4.95 -20.28
N GLU A 213 7.71 -4.71 -20.54
CA GLU A 213 8.79 -5.58 -20.08
C GLU A 213 8.87 -5.61 -18.57
N ILE A 214 9.22 -6.76 -18.00
CA ILE A 214 9.48 -6.90 -16.56
C ILE A 214 10.85 -6.30 -16.29
N THR A 215 10.86 -5.12 -15.66
CA THR A 215 12.08 -4.34 -15.44
C THR A 215 12.02 -3.51 -14.18
N PRO A 216 13.12 -3.31 -13.45
CA PRO A 216 13.18 -2.39 -12.34
C PRO A 216 12.91 -0.92 -12.71
N ALA A 217 13.02 -0.57 -13.99
CA ALA A 217 12.62 0.76 -14.49
C ALA A 217 11.10 1.01 -14.42
N VAL A 218 10.30 -0.06 -14.29
CA VAL A 218 8.87 -0.03 -14.00
C VAL A 218 8.60 -1.04 -12.88
N PRO A 219 8.80 -0.69 -11.60
CA PRO A 219 8.77 -1.65 -10.50
C PRO A 219 7.49 -2.50 -10.42
N ALA A 220 6.33 -1.91 -10.74
CA ALA A 220 5.07 -2.63 -10.78
C ALA A 220 5.02 -3.74 -11.85
N SER A 221 5.91 -3.73 -12.84
CA SER A 221 5.97 -4.77 -13.89
C SER A 221 6.28 -6.16 -13.34
N ILE A 222 6.95 -6.24 -12.18
CA ILE A 222 7.26 -7.51 -11.51
C ILE A 222 5.99 -8.27 -11.11
N LEU A 223 4.88 -7.57 -10.91
CA LEU A 223 3.59 -8.17 -10.56
C LEU A 223 3.08 -9.16 -11.61
N GLN A 224 3.57 -9.09 -12.85
CA GLN A 224 3.29 -10.07 -13.90
C GLN A 224 3.74 -11.48 -13.52
N LEU A 225 4.74 -11.62 -12.65
CA LEU A 225 5.26 -12.91 -12.17
C LEU A 225 4.54 -13.43 -10.93
N HIS A 226 3.65 -12.65 -10.32
CA HIS A 226 2.94 -13.10 -9.13
C HIS A 226 1.73 -13.97 -9.50
N ASN A 227 1.50 -15.04 -8.75
CA ASN A 227 0.47 -16.04 -9.04
C ASN A 227 -0.97 -15.52 -8.92
N ASP A 228 -1.24 -14.61 -7.98
CA ASP A 228 -2.60 -14.11 -7.70
C ASP A 228 -2.59 -12.58 -7.55
N VAL A 229 -2.72 -11.87 -8.68
CA VAL A 229 -2.87 -10.41 -8.74
C VAL A 229 -4.24 -10.06 -9.27
N THR A 230 -4.95 -9.26 -8.50
CA THR A 230 -6.19 -8.61 -8.91
C THR A 230 -5.96 -7.10 -9.01
N ILE A 231 -6.29 -6.52 -10.14
CA ILE A 231 -6.27 -5.09 -10.38
C ILE A 231 -7.70 -4.58 -10.42
N VAL A 232 -8.01 -3.56 -9.66
CA VAL A 232 -9.28 -2.81 -9.78
C VAL A 232 -8.92 -1.41 -10.27
N ALA A 233 -9.33 -1.07 -11.47
CA ALA A 233 -8.98 0.20 -12.10
C ALA A 233 -10.21 0.88 -12.71
N ASP A 234 -10.26 2.20 -12.58
CA ASP A 234 -11.34 2.98 -13.20
C ASP A 234 -11.13 3.17 -14.71
N ALA A 235 -12.17 3.72 -15.36
CA ALA A 235 -12.17 3.92 -16.81
C ALA A 235 -11.01 4.83 -17.26
N ASP A 236 -10.64 5.83 -16.45
CA ASP A 236 -9.57 6.77 -16.79
C ASP A 236 -8.19 6.10 -16.71
N ALA A 237 -7.94 5.29 -15.68
CA ALA A 237 -6.71 4.51 -15.58
C ALA A 237 -6.58 3.42 -16.66
N LEU A 238 -7.71 3.00 -17.26
CA LEU A 238 -7.76 1.96 -18.30
C LEU A 238 -7.80 2.52 -19.73
N LYS A 239 -7.54 3.82 -19.94
CA LYS A 239 -7.58 4.42 -21.30
C LYS A 239 -6.62 3.79 -22.33
N ARG A 240 -5.59 3.07 -21.86
CA ARG A 240 -4.61 2.39 -22.71
C ARG A 240 -4.93 0.91 -22.98
N PHE A 241 -6.04 0.37 -22.39
CA PHE A 241 -6.43 -1.04 -22.49
C PHE A 241 -7.45 -1.33 -23.56
#